data_e8eef16046ebe70c3e1ffaea14d2da04
#
_entry.id   e8eef16046ebe70c3e1ffaea14d2da04
#
_cell.length_a   1.000
_cell.length_b   1.000
_cell.length_c   1.000
_cell.angle_alpha   90.00
_cell.angle_beta   90.00
_cell.angle_gamma   90.00
#
_symmetry.space_group_name_H-M   'P 1'
#
loop_
_entity.id
_entity.type
_entity.pdbx_description
1 polymer ?
#
loop_
_entity_poly.entity_id
_entity_poly.type
_entity_poly.pdbx_seq_one_letter_code
_entity_poly.pdbx_strand_id
1 'polypeptide(L)'
;MERKENCSSEGVLYYARILFVWVCLLGNVGHAVAKRLKVEVETPGTLPELVGKKAKYKVTDLTLKGTLNGRDLCFLREMAGRDKERQSTPGRLRTLDMRGVSFARGGGGYVRHGEWREVQGEHTLPPYLFSECGLAHIVLPERLDTIAEGALGATRISRIVLPENV
;
A
#
# COMPACT_ATOMS: atom_id res chain seq x y z
N MET A 1 -69.07 -21.59 -25.02
CA MET A 1 -68.83 -21.48 -23.61
C MET A 1 -67.29 -21.35 -23.45
N GLU A 2 -66.80 -20.11 -23.65
CA GLU A 2 -65.34 -19.79 -23.65
C GLU A 2 -64.85 -19.54 -22.23
N ARG A 3 -63.85 -20.27 -21.80
CA ARG A 3 -63.19 -20.07 -20.53
C ARG A 3 -61.99 -19.17 -20.79
N LYS A 4 -62.08 -17.90 -20.41
CA LYS A 4 -60.95 -16.96 -20.40
C LYS A 4 -59.98 -17.36 -19.30
N GLU A 5 -58.78 -17.74 -19.69
CA GLU A 5 -57.64 -17.86 -18.75
C GLU A 5 -57.13 -16.48 -18.44
N ASN A 6 -57.23 -16.10 -17.16
CA ASN A 6 -56.72 -14.86 -16.61
C ASN A 6 -55.23 -15.07 -16.30
N CYS A 7 -54.34 -14.65 -17.19
CA CYS A 7 -52.92 -14.69 -16.95
C CYS A 7 -52.56 -13.59 -15.92
N SER A 8 -52.34 -14.05 -14.71
CA SER A 8 -52.03 -13.18 -13.57
C SER A 8 -50.74 -12.41 -13.81
N SER A 9 -50.82 -11.07 -13.84
CA SER A 9 -49.71 -10.12 -13.97
C SER A 9 -48.76 -10.15 -12.76
N GLU A 10 -49.04 -10.89 -11.72
CA GLU A 10 -48.23 -10.97 -10.50
C GLU A 10 -46.96 -11.82 -10.67
N GLY A 11 -46.97 -12.84 -11.54
CA GLY A 11 -45.79 -13.67 -11.81
C GLY A 11 -44.64 -12.91 -12.48
N VAL A 12 -44.99 -12.01 -13.40
CA VAL A 12 -44.00 -11.22 -14.15
C VAL A 12 -43.30 -10.21 -13.25
N LEU A 13 -43.99 -9.60 -12.31
CA LEU A 13 -43.46 -8.67 -11.32
C LEU A 13 -42.53 -9.36 -10.30
N TYR A 14 -42.82 -10.61 -9.94
CA TYR A 14 -42.02 -11.40 -9.03
C TYR A 14 -40.66 -11.75 -9.66
N TYR A 15 -40.62 -12.20 -10.88
CA TYR A 15 -39.39 -12.50 -11.61
C TYR A 15 -38.56 -11.23 -11.91
N ALA A 16 -39.20 -10.11 -12.22
CA ALA A 16 -38.54 -8.83 -12.42
C ALA A 16 -37.84 -8.33 -11.12
N ARG A 17 -38.46 -8.56 -9.96
CA ARG A 17 -37.85 -8.21 -8.66
C ARG A 17 -36.68 -9.11 -8.31
N ILE A 18 -36.76 -10.41 -8.57
CA ILE A 18 -35.66 -11.36 -8.33
C ILE A 18 -34.47 -11.05 -9.26
N LEU A 19 -34.72 -10.76 -10.55
CA LEU A 19 -33.67 -10.38 -11.50
C LEU A 19 -32.99 -9.06 -11.09
N PHE A 20 -33.74 -8.09 -10.59
CA PHE A 20 -33.19 -6.82 -10.13
C PHE A 20 -32.31 -6.99 -8.88
N VAL A 21 -32.71 -7.87 -7.95
CA VAL A 21 -31.89 -8.19 -6.75
C VAL A 21 -30.63 -8.95 -7.14
N TRP A 22 -30.68 -9.86 -8.12
CA TRP A 22 -29.51 -10.58 -8.62
C TRP A 22 -28.54 -9.67 -9.38
N VAL A 23 -29.06 -8.74 -10.19
CA VAL A 23 -28.23 -7.75 -10.89
C VAL A 23 -27.56 -6.79 -9.89
N CYS A 24 -28.25 -6.41 -8.80
CA CYS A 24 -27.65 -5.62 -7.73
C CYS A 24 -26.60 -6.38 -6.93
N LEU A 25 -26.72 -7.71 -6.77
CA LEU A 25 -25.72 -8.55 -6.11
C LEU A 25 -24.49 -8.83 -6.98
N LEU A 26 -24.63 -8.84 -8.30
CA LEU A 26 -23.50 -8.99 -9.24
C LEU A 26 -22.83 -7.64 -9.56
N GLY A 27 -23.47 -6.50 -9.25
CA GLY A 27 -22.95 -5.15 -9.51
C GLY A 27 -21.93 -4.62 -8.50
N ASN A 28 -21.66 -5.34 -7.42
CA ASN A 28 -20.65 -4.96 -6.43
C ASN A 28 -19.31 -5.68 -6.65
N VAL A 29 -18.84 -5.72 -7.89
CA VAL A 29 -17.40 -5.78 -8.15
C VAL A 29 -16.88 -4.40 -7.75
N GLY A 30 -16.62 -4.21 -6.46
CA GLY A 30 -15.99 -3.02 -5.94
C GLY A 30 -14.64 -2.90 -6.61
N HIS A 31 -14.57 -2.11 -7.67
CA HIS A 31 -13.32 -1.62 -8.17
C HIS A 31 -12.69 -0.92 -6.97
N ALA A 32 -11.65 -1.51 -6.42
CA ALA A 32 -10.88 -0.90 -5.36
C ALA A 32 -10.33 0.40 -5.96
N VAL A 33 -11.02 1.51 -5.70
CA VAL A 33 -10.59 2.83 -6.17
C VAL A 33 -9.21 3.05 -5.57
N ALA A 34 -8.22 3.18 -6.43
CA ALA A 34 -6.85 3.45 -6.04
C ALA A 34 -6.83 4.74 -5.20
N LYS A 35 -6.45 4.62 -3.93
CA LYS A 35 -6.35 5.77 -3.05
C LYS A 35 -4.94 6.34 -3.15
N ARG A 36 -4.81 7.44 -3.87
CA ARG A 36 -3.56 8.19 -4.01
C ARG A 36 -3.42 9.20 -2.88
N LEU A 37 -2.22 9.29 -2.32
CA LEU A 37 -1.88 10.23 -1.25
C LEU A 37 -0.52 10.85 -1.54
N LYS A 38 -0.39 12.16 -1.25
CA LYS A 38 0.90 12.86 -1.23
C LYS A 38 1.11 13.38 0.18
N VAL A 39 2.27 13.13 0.76
CA VAL A 39 2.62 13.51 2.13
C VAL A 39 4.00 14.11 2.15
N GLU A 40 4.15 15.22 2.86
CA GLU A 40 5.42 15.82 3.20
C GLU A 40 5.69 15.64 4.68
N VAL A 41 6.85 15.03 5.01
CA VAL A 41 7.25 14.71 6.37
C VAL A 41 8.34 15.70 6.79
N GLU A 42 7.92 16.80 7.41
CA GLU A 42 8.83 17.83 7.91
C GLU A 42 9.61 17.36 9.15
N THR A 43 8.92 16.62 10.02
CA THR A 43 9.54 16.05 11.24
C THR A 43 9.61 14.54 11.12
N PRO A 44 10.83 13.93 11.18
CA PRO A 44 10.98 12.48 11.11
C PRO A 44 10.17 11.76 12.20
N GLY A 45 9.49 10.69 11.83
CA GLY A 45 8.65 9.90 12.72
C GLY A 45 7.18 10.30 12.76
N THR A 46 6.74 11.29 11.98
CA THR A 46 5.34 11.79 12.00
C THR A 46 4.46 11.24 10.88
N LEU A 47 4.99 10.44 9.98
CA LEU A 47 4.19 9.84 8.90
C LEU A 47 2.94 9.08 9.39
N PRO A 48 2.99 8.32 10.50
CA PRO A 48 1.81 7.65 11.03
C PRO A 48 0.66 8.59 11.37
N GLU A 49 0.96 9.78 11.89
CA GLU A 49 0.00 10.82 12.23
C GLU A 49 -0.57 11.50 10.98
N LEU A 50 0.30 11.82 10.02
CA LEU A 50 -0.06 12.48 8.75
C LEU A 50 -0.98 11.61 7.89
N VAL A 51 -0.72 10.32 7.78
CA VAL A 51 -1.57 9.38 7.03
C VAL A 51 -2.81 8.99 7.81
N GLY A 52 -2.65 8.75 9.11
CA GLY A 52 -3.69 8.32 10.03
C GLY A 52 -4.07 6.85 9.91
N LYS A 53 -4.51 6.28 11.03
CA LYS A 53 -4.85 4.85 11.17
C LYS A 53 -5.92 4.37 10.17
N LYS A 54 -6.93 5.21 9.89
CA LYS A 54 -8.05 4.85 8.99
C LYS A 54 -7.63 4.75 7.52
N ALA A 55 -6.63 5.52 7.09
CA ALA A 55 -6.15 5.53 5.72
C ALA A 55 -5.02 4.52 5.46
N LYS A 56 -4.26 4.13 6.49
CA LYS A 56 -3.07 3.28 6.43
C LYS A 56 -3.19 2.09 5.47
N TYR A 57 -4.26 1.32 5.58
CA TYR A 57 -4.45 0.10 4.78
C TYR A 57 -5.31 0.30 3.52
N LYS A 58 -5.70 1.55 3.22
CA LYS A 58 -6.53 1.89 2.05
C LYS A 58 -5.73 2.56 0.93
N VAL A 59 -4.56 3.12 1.26
CA VAL A 59 -3.68 3.79 0.30
C VAL A 59 -3.02 2.74 -0.60
N THR A 60 -3.09 2.97 -1.91
CA THR A 60 -2.47 2.12 -2.94
C THR A 60 -1.27 2.79 -3.59
N ASP A 61 -1.29 4.13 -3.65
CA ASP A 61 -0.25 4.94 -4.27
C ASP A 61 0.14 6.07 -3.32
N LEU A 62 1.41 6.16 -2.98
CA LEU A 62 1.95 7.13 -2.04
C LEU A 62 3.14 7.86 -2.64
N THR A 63 3.07 9.18 -2.61
CA THR A 63 4.21 10.06 -2.92
C THR A 63 4.67 10.71 -1.64
N LEU A 64 5.96 10.60 -1.34
CA LEU A 64 6.57 11.13 -0.13
C LEU A 64 7.65 12.15 -0.46
N LYS A 65 7.77 13.14 0.43
CA LYS A 65 8.87 14.09 0.51
C LYS A 65 9.28 14.29 1.96
N GLY A 66 10.50 14.78 2.16
CA GLY A 66 11.03 15.10 3.48
C GLY A 66 11.89 14.00 4.08
N THR A 67 12.06 14.00 5.40
CA THR A 67 13.00 13.11 6.08
C THR A 67 12.26 12.03 6.86
N LEU A 68 12.60 10.76 6.60
CA LEU A 68 11.98 9.60 7.23
C LEU A 68 12.95 8.94 8.22
N ASN A 69 12.46 8.51 9.37
CA ASN A 69 13.21 7.68 10.30
C ASN A 69 12.66 6.25 10.41
N GLY A 70 13.21 5.44 11.30
CA GLY A 70 12.80 4.05 11.47
C GLY A 70 11.31 3.86 11.76
N ARG A 71 10.67 4.79 12.50
CA ARG A 71 9.24 4.74 12.79
C ARG A 71 8.39 4.89 11.52
N ASP A 72 8.78 5.84 10.66
CA ASP A 72 8.10 6.06 9.37
C ASP A 72 8.28 4.86 8.45
N LEU A 73 9.49 4.30 8.42
CA LEU A 73 9.81 3.14 7.59
C LEU A 73 9.05 1.87 8.04
N CYS A 74 8.91 1.65 9.35
CA CYS A 74 8.06 0.57 9.86
C CYS A 74 6.60 0.75 9.45
N PHE A 75 6.09 1.98 9.52
CA PHE A 75 4.74 2.30 9.09
C PHE A 75 4.54 2.06 7.58
N LEU A 76 5.51 2.43 6.73
CA LEU A 76 5.51 2.15 5.30
C LEU A 76 5.51 0.64 5.00
N ARG A 77 6.29 -0.14 5.74
CA ARG A 77 6.29 -1.60 5.63
C ARG A 77 4.88 -2.16 5.90
N GLU A 78 4.22 -1.69 6.97
CA GLU A 78 2.87 -2.13 7.29
C GLU A 78 1.85 -1.74 6.21
N MET A 79 1.99 -0.54 5.62
CA MET A 79 1.17 -0.13 4.47
C MET A 79 1.42 -1.04 3.25
N ALA A 80 2.64 -1.55 3.09
CA ALA A 80 3.05 -2.42 1.99
C ALA A 80 2.85 -3.92 2.26
N GLY A 81 2.22 -4.30 3.37
CA GLY A 81 1.81 -5.68 3.65
C GLY A 81 2.68 -6.45 4.62
N ARG A 82 3.67 -5.83 5.28
CA ARG A 82 4.54 -6.47 6.29
C ARG A 82 4.80 -5.53 7.46
N ASP A 83 4.65 -6.01 8.68
CA ASP A 83 5.05 -5.25 9.87
C ASP A 83 6.55 -5.36 10.19
N LYS A 84 6.96 -4.75 11.30
CA LYS A 84 8.34 -4.78 11.78
C LYS A 84 8.84 -6.18 12.14
N GLU A 85 7.94 -7.11 12.45
CA GLU A 85 8.23 -8.52 12.82
C GLU A 85 8.01 -9.47 11.62
N ARG A 86 7.77 -8.93 10.42
CA ARG A 86 7.49 -9.66 9.18
C ARG A 86 6.13 -10.35 9.12
N GLN A 87 5.23 -10.07 10.06
CA GLN A 87 3.87 -10.58 9.99
C GLN A 87 3.11 -9.90 8.84
N SER A 88 2.17 -10.62 8.25
CA SER A 88 1.33 -10.08 7.19
C SER A 88 0.38 -9.02 7.73
N THR A 89 0.24 -7.92 7.01
CA THR A 89 -0.73 -6.86 7.29
C THR A 89 -1.72 -6.70 6.12
N PRO A 90 -2.90 -6.10 6.33
CA PRO A 90 -3.85 -5.83 5.25
C PRO A 90 -3.42 -4.65 4.35
N GLY A 91 -2.15 -4.26 4.38
CA GLY A 91 -1.58 -3.18 3.58
C GLY A 91 -1.77 -3.38 2.07
N ARG A 92 -2.15 -2.30 1.38
CA ARG A 92 -2.46 -2.30 -0.06
C ARG A 92 -1.56 -1.39 -0.88
N LEU A 93 -0.50 -0.85 -0.29
CA LEU A 93 0.45 0.01 -0.98
C LEU A 93 1.16 -0.79 -2.10
N ARG A 94 1.06 -0.29 -3.32
CA ARG A 94 1.64 -0.90 -4.53
C ARG A 94 2.61 0.02 -5.23
N THR A 95 2.35 1.32 -5.20
CA THR A 95 3.17 2.35 -5.82
C THR A 95 3.72 3.28 -4.75
N LEU A 96 5.03 3.41 -4.68
CA LEU A 96 5.72 4.29 -3.75
C LEU A 96 6.71 5.17 -4.49
N ASP A 97 6.49 6.49 -4.43
CA ASP A 97 7.41 7.50 -4.95
C ASP A 97 8.10 8.19 -3.77
N MET A 98 9.42 8.02 -3.67
CA MET A 98 10.28 8.57 -2.64
C MET A 98 11.34 9.53 -3.19
N ARG A 99 11.17 10.08 -4.39
CA ARG A 99 12.18 10.96 -5.00
C ARG A 99 12.70 12.05 -4.08
N GLY A 100 11.80 12.73 -3.38
CA GLY A 100 12.13 13.82 -2.46
C GLY A 100 12.38 13.38 -1.01
N VAL A 101 12.77 12.12 -0.78
CA VAL A 101 12.99 11.56 0.55
C VAL A 101 14.47 11.49 0.89
N SER A 102 14.80 11.79 2.15
CA SER A 102 16.05 11.44 2.82
C SER A 102 15.75 10.61 4.06
N PHE A 103 16.80 10.00 4.64
CA PHE A 103 16.64 9.16 5.83
C PHE A 103 17.33 9.78 7.04
N ALA A 104 16.77 9.57 8.24
CA ALA A 104 17.37 9.96 9.50
C ALA A 104 17.50 8.75 10.42
N ARG A 105 18.52 8.73 11.25
CA ARG A 105 18.70 7.71 12.30
C ARG A 105 17.61 7.80 13.36
N GLY A 106 17.43 6.72 14.12
CA GLY A 106 16.46 6.64 15.21
C GLY A 106 15.05 6.26 14.78
N GLY A 107 14.10 6.42 15.69
CA GLY A 107 12.69 6.03 15.46
C GLY A 107 12.44 4.51 15.48
N GLY A 108 13.45 3.70 15.84
CA GLY A 108 13.36 2.24 15.87
C GLY A 108 13.65 1.57 14.54
N GLY A 109 13.33 0.29 14.42
CA GLY A 109 13.66 -0.52 13.27
C GLY A 109 12.74 -1.72 13.11
N TYR A 110 13.19 -2.73 12.38
CA TYR A 110 12.46 -3.96 12.08
C TYR A 110 13.39 -5.18 12.17
N VAL A 111 12.79 -6.35 12.38
CA VAL A 111 13.52 -7.61 12.54
C VAL A 111 13.76 -8.29 11.18
N ARG A 112 14.99 -8.74 10.94
CA ARG A 112 15.36 -9.61 9.82
C ARG A 112 16.40 -10.64 10.25
N HIS A 113 16.14 -11.91 9.98
CA HIS A 113 16.99 -13.05 10.39
C HIS A 113 17.32 -13.06 11.89
N GLY A 114 16.37 -12.65 12.74
CA GLY A 114 16.57 -12.54 14.18
C GLY A 114 17.36 -11.31 14.63
N GLU A 115 17.81 -10.47 13.70
CA GLU A 115 18.57 -9.25 14.00
C GLU A 115 17.72 -8.00 13.79
N TRP A 116 17.98 -7.01 14.62
CA TRP A 116 17.38 -5.70 14.54
C TRP A 116 18.07 -4.85 13.47
N ARG A 117 17.29 -4.24 12.59
CA ARG A 117 17.78 -3.39 11.51
C ARG A 117 17.24 -1.97 11.66
N GLU A 118 18.10 -1.00 11.56
CA GLU A 118 17.76 0.43 11.68
C GLU A 118 18.32 1.21 10.49
N VAL A 119 17.93 2.49 10.40
CA VAL A 119 18.49 3.44 9.43
C VAL A 119 19.94 3.73 9.79
N GLN A 120 20.85 3.47 8.85
CA GLN A 120 22.30 3.64 9.06
C GLN A 120 22.83 4.95 8.48
N GLY A 121 22.22 5.49 7.43
CA GLY A 121 22.70 6.70 6.75
C GLY A 121 21.59 7.42 5.99
N GLU A 122 21.82 8.70 5.70
CA GLU A 122 20.83 9.58 5.06
C GLU A 122 20.54 9.21 3.59
N HIS A 123 21.53 8.63 2.90
CA HIS A 123 21.49 8.29 1.49
C HIS A 123 21.59 6.79 1.23
N THR A 124 21.31 5.98 2.25
CA THR A 124 21.33 4.52 2.16
C THR A 124 19.93 3.97 2.34
N LEU A 125 19.42 3.24 1.34
CA LEU A 125 18.20 2.46 1.52
C LEU A 125 18.51 1.31 2.48
N PRO A 126 17.88 1.25 3.65
CA PRO A 126 18.24 0.30 4.69
C PRO A 126 18.10 -1.17 4.25
N PRO A 127 18.93 -2.08 4.81
CA PRO A 127 18.91 -3.48 4.43
C PRO A 127 17.55 -4.13 4.69
N TYR A 128 17.07 -4.92 3.74
CA TYR A 128 15.80 -5.64 3.78
C TYR A 128 14.55 -4.76 4.03
N LEU A 129 14.63 -3.44 3.82
CA LEU A 129 13.55 -2.50 4.15
C LEU A 129 12.21 -2.91 3.57
N PHE A 130 12.11 -3.19 2.30
CA PHE A 130 10.87 -3.61 1.64
C PHE A 130 10.83 -5.09 1.30
N SER A 131 11.73 -5.88 1.88
CA SER A 131 11.74 -7.32 1.66
C SER A 131 10.37 -7.94 1.95
N GLU A 132 9.89 -8.78 1.03
CA GLU A 132 8.60 -9.48 1.08
C GLU A 132 7.36 -8.56 1.05
N CYS A 133 7.55 -7.25 0.88
CA CYS A 133 6.45 -6.30 0.75
C CYS A 133 5.73 -6.43 -0.59
N GLY A 134 4.47 -6.00 -0.61
CA GLY A 134 3.60 -6.10 -1.80
C GLY A 134 3.78 -4.98 -2.82
N LEU A 135 4.89 -4.22 -2.78
CA LEU A 135 5.18 -3.16 -3.75
C LEU A 135 5.33 -3.71 -5.17
N ALA A 136 4.76 -3.00 -6.15
CA ALA A 136 4.88 -3.28 -7.57
C ALA A 136 5.69 -2.23 -8.33
N HIS A 137 5.60 -0.97 -7.88
CA HIS A 137 6.34 0.15 -8.47
C HIS A 137 6.99 0.96 -7.36
N ILE A 138 8.27 1.30 -7.56
CA ILE A 138 9.01 2.15 -6.64
C ILE A 138 9.87 3.15 -7.42
N VAL A 139 9.86 4.40 -6.95
CA VAL A 139 10.80 5.44 -7.34
C VAL A 139 11.66 5.73 -6.13
N LEU A 140 12.96 5.52 -6.25
CA LEU A 140 13.92 5.69 -5.17
C LEU A 140 14.28 7.17 -4.98
N PRO A 141 14.82 7.55 -3.81
CA PRO A 141 15.29 8.90 -3.54
C PRO A 141 16.35 9.36 -4.56
N GLU A 142 16.28 10.61 -5.00
CA GLU A 142 17.24 11.17 -5.98
C GLU A 142 18.69 11.24 -5.45
N ARG A 143 18.85 11.37 -4.13
CA ARG A 143 20.15 11.43 -3.46
C ARG A 143 20.56 10.10 -2.82
N LEU A 144 20.11 9.00 -3.38
CA LEU A 144 20.47 7.68 -2.85
C LEU A 144 21.83 7.27 -3.42
N ASP A 145 22.77 6.91 -2.53
CA ASP A 145 24.10 6.44 -2.90
C ASP A 145 24.22 4.91 -2.81
N THR A 146 23.40 4.30 -1.96
CA THR A 146 23.52 2.88 -1.67
C THR A 146 22.15 2.23 -1.49
N ILE A 147 21.96 1.09 -2.14
CA ILE A 147 20.86 0.14 -1.86
C ILE A 147 21.49 -1.00 -1.07
N ALA A 148 21.17 -1.10 0.23
CA ALA A 148 21.72 -2.13 1.06
C ALA A 148 21.16 -3.52 0.74
N GLU A 149 21.82 -4.56 1.29
CA GLU A 149 21.50 -5.96 1.04
C GLU A 149 20.00 -6.26 1.21
N GLY A 150 19.41 -6.89 0.20
CA GLY A 150 18.03 -7.37 0.24
C GLY A 150 16.96 -6.29 0.41
N ALA A 151 17.30 -4.99 0.31
CA ALA A 151 16.38 -3.87 0.56
C ALA A 151 15.06 -3.98 -0.20
N LEU A 152 15.08 -4.54 -1.40
CA LEU A 152 13.95 -4.78 -2.27
C LEU A 152 13.71 -6.29 -2.54
N GLY A 153 14.32 -7.16 -1.74
CA GLY A 153 14.28 -8.61 -1.95
C GLY A 153 12.88 -9.20 -1.83
N ALA A 154 12.59 -10.23 -2.63
CA ALA A 154 11.32 -10.95 -2.63
C ALA A 154 10.06 -10.05 -2.71
N THR A 155 10.17 -8.90 -3.36
CA THR A 155 9.05 -8.02 -3.71
C THR A 155 8.40 -8.45 -5.04
N ARG A 156 7.28 -7.79 -5.37
CA ARG A 156 6.63 -7.93 -6.68
C ARG A 156 6.95 -6.76 -7.61
N ILE A 157 8.07 -6.08 -7.38
CA ILE A 157 8.46 -4.91 -8.15
C ILE A 157 8.68 -5.30 -9.61
N SER A 158 7.84 -4.74 -10.48
CA SER A 158 7.96 -4.84 -11.94
C SER A 158 8.52 -3.56 -12.57
N ARG A 159 8.54 -2.46 -11.82
CA ARG A 159 9.11 -1.20 -12.25
C ARG A 159 9.85 -0.53 -11.11
N ILE A 160 11.12 -0.19 -11.35
CA ILE A 160 11.96 0.59 -10.45
C ILE A 160 12.54 1.78 -11.21
N VAL A 161 12.59 2.95 -10.57
CA VAL A 161 13.33 4.10 -11.05
C VAL A 161 14.48 4.33 -10.09
N LEU A 162 15.68 4.17 -10.59
CA LEU A 162 16.93 4.40 -9.88
C LEU A 162 17.38 5.83 -10.07
N PRO A 163 18.01 6.46 -9.07
CA PRO A 163 18.71 7.74 -9.26
C PRO A 163 19.99 7.52 -10.08
N GLU A 164 20.54 8.62 -10.61
CA GLU A 164 21.72 8.55 -11.49
C GLU A 164 23.01 8.10 -10.77
N ASN A 165 23.05 8.19 -9.44
CA ASN A 165 24.26 7.99 -8.63
C ASN A 165 24.34 6.63 -7.88
N VAL A 166 23.42 5.70 -8.14
CA VAL A 166 23.41 4.35 -7.52
C VAL A 166 24.03 3.31 -8.42
#